data_543f6af0a4b9110f253a01b8078051f2
#
_entry.id   543f6af0a4b9110f253a01b8078051f2
#
_cell.length_a   1.000
_cell.length_b   1.000
_cell.length_c   1.000
_cell.angle_alpha   90.00
_cell.angle_beta   90.00
_cell.angle_gamma   90.00
#
_symmetry.space_group_name_H-M   'P 1'
#
loop_
_entity.id
_entity.type
_entity.pdbx_description
1 polymer ?
#
loop_
_entity_poly.entity_id
_entity_poly.type
_entity_poly.pdbx_seq_one_letter_code
_entity_poly.pdbx_strand_id
1 'polypeptide(L)'
;AKLKIMTSISKTSAVQKTKTTKLMKQVKVIPGATAAFGTRPTDKTISLGHADVFRLMGVFESAADDTDAVTPTVSLSETTGTFTRGEKVTGSSSGATARLITTSTPLQLVYTTGQGRTEASGNSKTFVTNETIVAESSGATGVVSVAIQL
;
A
#
# COMPACT_ATOMS: atom_id res chain seq x y z
N ALA A 1 -45.90 -8.96 -25.66
CA ALA A 1 -45.62 -10.22 -24.98
C ALA A 1 -44.16 -10.23 -24.50
N LYS A 2 -43.90 -10.66 -23.26
CA LYS A 2 -42.54 -10.86 -22.75
C LYS A 2 -42.17 -12.32 -22.92
N LEU A 3 -41.14 -12.61 -23.69
CA LEU A 3 -40.61 -13.95 -23.88
C LEU A 3 -39.42 -14.16 -22.90
N LYS A 4 -39.46 -15.26 -22.14
CA LYS A 4 -38.34 -15.71 -21.30
C LYS A 4 -37.78 -16.98 -21.91
N ILE A 5 -36.50 -16.91 -22.34
CA ILE A 5 -35.82 -18.07 -22.91
C ILE A 5 -34.83 -18.57 -21.83
N MET A 6 -34.91 -19.85 -21.52
CA MET A 6 -33.95 -20.57 -20.67
C MET A 6 -33.24 -21.59 -21.55
N THR A 7 -31.93 -21.53 -21.58
CA THR A 7 -31.11 -22.48 -22.34
C THR A 7 -29.94 -22.95 -21.52
N SER A 8 -29.53 -24.19 -21.72
CA SER A 8 -28.29 -24.72 -21.16
C SER A 8 -27.16 -24.52 -22.16
N ILE A 9 -26.07 -23.95 -21.72
CA ILE A 9 -24.86 -23.73 -22.52
C ILE A 9 -23.78 -24.67 -22.02
N SER A 10 -23.28 -25.53 -22.90
CA SER A 10 -22.09 -26.36 -22.62
C SER A 10 -20.87 -25.72 -23.25
N LYS A 11 -19.84 -25.50 -22.45
CA LYS A 11 -18.54 -24.95 -22.90
C LYS A 11 -17.45 -26.00 -22.72
N THR A 12 -16.96 -26.55 -23.82
CA THR A 12 -16.01 -27.67 -23.85
C THR A 12 -14.55 -27.22 -23.72
N SER A 13 -14.24 -25.94 -23.95
CA SER A 13 -12.87 -25.39 -23.91
C SER A 13 -12.73 -24.28 -22.86
N ALA A 14 -13.15 -24.56 -21.63
CA ALA A 14 -12.92 -23.64 -20.54
C ALA A 14 -11.48 -23.77 -20.03
N VAL A 15 -10.66 -22.75 -20.22
CA VAL A 15 -9.30 -22.67 -19.66
C VAL A 15 -9.36 -21.89 -18.36
N GLN A 16 -8.75 -22.45 -17.31
CA GLN A 16 -8.64 -21.75 -16.03
C GLN A 16 -7.84 -20.47 -16.20
N LYS A 17 -8.40 -19.36 -15.77
CA LYS A 17 -7.74 -18.07 -15.81
C LYS A 17 -6.89 -17.89 -14.54
N THR A 18 -5.59 -17.75 -14.71
CA THR A 18 -4.69 -17.45 -13.60
C THR A 18 -4.80 -15.97 -13.23
N LYS A 19 -5.10 -15.68 -11.97
CA LYS A 19 -5.06 -14.31 -11.44
C LYS A 19 -3.65 -14.02 -10.91
N THR A 20 -3.09 -12.91 -11.32
CA THR A 20 -1.80 -12.41 -10.81
C THR A 20 -2.07 -11.31 -9.79
N THR A 21 -1.58 -11.48 -8.57
CA THR A 21 -1.66 -10.47 -7.53
C THR A 21 -0.66 -9.34 -7.83
N LYS A 22 -1.14 -8.12 -7.91
CA LYS A 22 -0.30 -6.91 -8.02
C LYS A 22 -0.24 -6.26 -6.65
N LEU A 23 0.96 -6.24 -6.07
CA LEU A 23 1.17 -5.72 -4.72
C LEU A 23 1.39 -4.20 -4.74
N MET A 24 0.93 -3.53 -3.68
CA MET A 24 1.20 -2.13 -3.35
C MET A 24 0.99 -1.15 -4.51
N LYS A 25 -0.20 -1.16 -5.08
CA LYS A 25 -0.61 -0.10 -5.99
C LYS A 25 -1.06 1.13 -5.21
N GLN A 26 -0.64 2.28 -5.67
CA GLN A 26 -1.12 3.57 -5.20
C GLN A 26 -2.22 4.07 -6.13
N VAL A 27 -3.25 4.63 -5.54
CA VAL A 27 -4.33 5.35 -6.23
C VAL A 27 -4.36 6.75 -5.65
N LYS A 28 -4.15 7.75 -6.51
CA LYS A 28 -4.30 9.15 -6.14
C LYS A 28 -5.75 9.55 -6.38
N VAL A 29 -6.37 10.08 -5.37
CA VAL A 29 -7.70 10.68 -5.45
C VAL A 29 -7.54 12.18 -5.24
N ILE A 30 -7.93 12.97 -6.24
CA ILE A 30 -7.94 14.43 -6.13
C ILE A 30 -9.40 14.82 -5.99
N PRO A 31 -9.83 15.30 -4.81
CA PRO A 31 -11.19 15.75 -4.62
C PRO A 31 -11.42 17.01 -5.47
N GLY A 32 -12.49 17.04 -6.21
CA GLY A 32 -12.89 18.21 -6.99
C GLY A 32 -14.40 18.23 -7.22
N ALA A 33 -15.02 19.39 -7.13
CA ALA A 33 -16.47 19.53 -7.28
C ALA A 33 -16.99 19.02 -8.64
N THR A 34 -16.16 19.13 -9.67
CA THR A 34 -16.46 18.68 -11.04
C THR A 34 -15.83 17.33 -11.39
N ALA A 35 -15.17 16.66 -10.44
CA ALA A 35 -14.54 15.39 -10.66
C ALA A 35 -15.55 14.26 -10.96
N ALA A 36 -15.07 13.14 -11.47
CA ALA A 36 -15.91 11.98 -11.73
C ALA A 36 -16.51 11.43 -10.42
N PHE A 37 -17.65 10.76 -10.52
CA PHE A 37 -18.25 10.10 -9.36
C PHE A 37 -17.26 9.13 -8.69
N GLY A 38 -17.24 9.15 -7.37
CA GLY A 38 -16.29 8.39 -6.56
C GLY A 38 -14.96 9.11 -6.30
N THR A 39 -14.83 10.37 -6.74
CA THR A 39 -13.64 11.22 -6.48
C THR A 39 -14.01 12.62 -6.01
N ARG A 40 -15.29 12.88 -5.71
CA ARG A 40 -15.76 14.20 -5.22
C ARG A 40 -15.77 14.22 -3.70
N PRO A 41 -15.54 15.40 -3.07
CA PRO A 41 -15.65 15.54 -1.61
C PRO A 41 -17.04 15.18 -1.06
N THR A 42 -18.07 15.31 -1.88
CA THR A 42 -19.46 15.01 -1.52
C THR A 42 -19.84 13.53 -1.69
N ASP A 43 -19.01 12.76 -2.34
CA ASP A 43 -19.29 11.34 -2.56
C ASP A 43 -19.05 10.54 -1.27
N LYS A 44 -20.02 9.72 -0.90
CA LYS A 44 -19.92 8.85 0.29
C LYS A 44 -19.01 7.64 0.08
N THR A 45 -18.65 7.38 -1.17
CA THR A 45 -17.81 6.25 -1.57
C THR A 45 -16.75 6.72 -2.55
N ILE A 46 -15.54 6.25 -2.37
CA ILE A 46 -14.40 6.57 -3.24
C ILE A 46 -14.12 5.38 -4.15
N SER A 47 -14.02 5.64 -5.46
CA SER A 47 -13.60 4.62 -6.41
C SER A 47 -12.08 4.41 -6.34
N LEU A 48 -11.65 3.18 -6.13
CA LEU A 48 -10.23 2.82 -6.17
C LEU A 48 -9.73 2.60 -7.61
N GLY A 49 -10.57 2.73 -8.62
CA GLY A 49 -10.21 2.55 -10.03
C GLY A 49 -9.76 1.13 -10.40
N HIS A 50 -9.90 0.19 -9.49
CA HIS A 50 -9.51 -1.22 -9.69
C HIS A 50 -10.57 -2.15 -9.12
N ALA A 51 -10.87 -3.20 -9.88
CA ALA A 51 -11.65 -4.32 -9.39
C ALA A 51 -10.75 -5.28 -8.59
N ASP A 52 -11.39 -6.15 -7.81
CA ASP A 52 -10.70 -7.21 -7.05
C ASP A 52 -9.62 -6.70 -6.09
N VAL A 53 -9.89 -5.61 -5.38
CA VAL A 53 -8.99 -5.11 -4.34
C VAL A 53 -9.01 -6.07 -3.15
N PHE A 54 -7.89 -6.72 -2.90
CA PHE A 54 -7.77 -7.68 -1.80
C PHE A 54 -7.67 -6.98 -0.43
N ARG A 55 -6.88 -5.90 -0.34
CA ARG A 55 -6.64 -5.20 0.92
C ARG A 55 -6.25 -3.75 0.69
N LEU A 56 -6.83 -2.86 1.47
CA LEU A 56 -6.37 -1.49 1.64
C LEU A 56 -5.31 -1.46 2.76
N MET A 57 -4.12 -0.96 2.45
CA MET A 57 -3.00 -0.93 3.39
C MET A 57 -2.90 0.38 4.16
N GLY A 58 -3.28 1.48 3.56
CA GLY A 58 -3.27 2.79 4.19
C GLY A 58 -3.95 3.83 3.32
N VAL A 59 -4.39 4.90 3.96
CA VAL A 59 -4.90 6.11 3.32
C VAL A 59 -4.08 7.26 3.89
N PHE A 60 -3.56 8.10 3.01
CA PHE A 60 -2.78 9.26 3.37
C PHE A 60 -3.49 10.49 2.80
N GLU A 61 -3.57 11.51 3.59
CA GLU A 61 -4.18 12.78 3.25
C GLU A 61 -3.11 13.87 3.28
N SER A 62 -3.20 14.82 2.36
CA SER A 62 -2.38 16.02 2.42
C SER A 62 -3.03 17.04 3.35
N ALA A 63 -2.22 17.73 4.12
CA ALA A 63 -2.68 18.84 4.96
C ALA A 63 -2.98 20.12 4.14
N ALA A 64 -2.55 20.17 2.88
CA ALA A 64 -2.73 21.32 1.99
C ALA A 64 -3.41 20.89 0.69
N ASP A 65 -4.27 21.75 0.17
CA ASP A 65 -5.10 21.47 -1.01
C ASP A 65 -4.29 21.37 -2.31
N ASP A 66 -3.11 21.97 -2.35
CA ASP A 66 -2.24 22.09 -3.53
C ASP A 66 -1.07 21.10 -3.54
N THR A 67 -0.95 20.30 -2.53
CA THR A 67 0.14 19.32 -2.41
C THR A 67 -0.37 17.89 -2.36
N ASP A 68 0.42 16.97 -2.89
CA ASP A 68 0.11 15.54 -2.83
C ASP A 68 0.35 14.99 -1.42
N ALA A 69 -0.49 14.06 -1.00
CA ALA A 69 -0.25 13.30 0.21
C ALA A 69 1.06 12.51 0.10
N VAL A 70 1.86 12.56 1.13
CA VAL A 70 3.16 11.87 1.21
C VAL A 70 3.03 10.61 2.04
N THR A 71 3.68 9.55 1.61
CA THR A 71 3.80 8.33 2.42
C THR A 71 5.05 8.43 3.29
N PRO A 72 5.11 7.73 4.43
CA PRO A 72 6.34 7.60 5.19
C PRO A 72 7.49 7.12 4.31
N THR A 73 8.66 7.70 4.50
CA THR A 73 9.87 7.35 3.74
C THR A 73 11.02 7.00 4.67
N VAL A 74 11.87 6.10 4.21
CA VAL A 74 13.09 5.68 4.91
C VAL A 74 14.23 5.70 3.93
N SER A 75 15.26 6.50 4.23
CA SER A 75 16.52 6.44 3.50
C SER A 75 17.43 5.41 4.15
N LEU A 76 18.09 4.63 3.31
CA LEU A 76 18.99 3.58 3.75
C LEU A 76 20.42 3.88 3.34
N SER A 77 21.34 3.52 4.19
CA SER A 77 22.75 3.32 3.90
C SER A 77 23.08 1.82 3.96
N GLU A 78 24.22 1.42 3.45
CA GLU A 78 24.74 0.05 3.56
C GLU A 78 23.74 -1.04 3.15
N THR A 79 23.09 -0.85 2.01
CA THR A 79 22.11 -1.80 1.53
C THR A 79 22.77 -3.07 0.96
N THR A 80 22.23 -4.24 1.31
CA THR A 80 22.64 -5.53 0.77
C THR A 80 21.41 -6.23 0.18
N GLY A 81 21.56 -6.78 -1.02
CA GLY A 81 20.45 -7.39 -1.75
C GLY A 81 19.53 -6.39 -2.43
N THR A 82 18.42 -6.87 -2.93
CA THR A 82 17.43 -6.05 -3.65
C THR A 82 16.07 -6.19 -3.01
N PHE A 83 15.52 -5.07 -2.57
CA PHE A 83 14.18 -5.02 -2.01
C PHE A 83 13.10 -5.28 -3.07
N THR A 84 12.02 -5.91 -2.66
CA THR A 84 10.89 -6.24 -3.54
C THR A 84 9.65 -5.44 -3.13
N ARG A 85 8.93 -4.89 -4.11
CA ARG A 85 7.69 -4.15 -3.85
C ARG A 85 6.66 -5.04 -3.15
N GLY A 86 6.05 -4.52 -2.11
CA GLY A 86 5.00 -5.19 -1.35
C GLY A 86 5.49 -6.16 -0.29
N GLU A 87 6.80 -6.45 -0.23
CA GLU A 87 7.33 -7.29 0.85
C GLU A 87 7.28 -6.58 2.20
N LYS A 88 7.24 -7.39 3.24
CA LYS A 88 7.30 -6.90 4.61
C LYS A 88 8.76 -6.71 5.01
N VAL A 89 9.05 -5.58 5.63
CA VAL A 89 10.33 -5.29 6.26
C VAL A 89 10.15 -5.12 7.76
N THR A 90 11.15 -5.52 8.52
CA THR A 90 11.13 -5.47 9.98
C THR A 90 12.39 -4.79 10.49
N GLY A 91 12.23 -3.84 11.42
CA GLY A 91 13.33 -3.19 12.11
C GLY A 91 13.89 -4.05 13.22
N SER A 92 15.22 -4.17 13.27
CA SER A 92 15.92 -5.07 14.20
C SER A 92 15.81 -4.65 15.67
N SER A 93 15.77 -3.35 15.94
CA SER A 93 15.71 -2.82 17.31
C SER A 93 14.31 -2.30 17.67
N SER A 94 13.65 -1.60 16.77
CA SER A 94 12.30 -1.08 17.01
C SER A 94 11.23 -2.17 17.01
N GLY A 95 11.47 -3.26 16.27
CA GLY A 95 10.45 -4.28 15.96
C GLY A 95 9.30 -3.72 15.13
N ALA A 96 9.47 -2.54 14.54
CA ALA A 96 8.51 -1.97 13.61
C ALA A 96 8.41 -2.82 12.36
N THR A 97 7.22 -2.92 11.79
CA THR A 97 7.03 -3.60 10.51
C THR A 97 6.31 -2.70 9.52
N ALA A 98 6.72 -2.78 8.27
CA ALA A 98 6.12 -2.03 7.18
C ALA A 98 6.08 -2.84 5.89
N ARG A 99 5.27 -2.41 4.94
CA ARG A 99 5.29 -2.94 3.57
C ARG A 99 5.82 -1.90 2.61
N LEU A 100 6.69 -2.32 1.72
CA LEU A 100 7.34 -1.44 0.76
C LEU A 100 6.42 -1.08 -0.39
N ILE A 101 6.38 0.21 -0.72
CA ILE A 101 5.73 0.75 -1.92
C ILE A 101 6.74 0.88 -3.05
N THR A 102 7.94 1.37 -2.74
CA THR A 102 9.07 1.49 -3.68
C THR A 102 10.22 0.58 -3.27
N THR A 103 11.16 0.36 -4.18
CA THR A 103 12.31 -0.54 -3.97
C THR A 103 13.65 0.19 -4.01
N SER A 104 13.63 1.47 -4.35
CA SER A 104 14.81 2.36 -4.36
C SER A 104 14.75 3.33 -3.17
N THR A 105 15.89 3.66 -2.62
CA THR A 105 16.01 4.64 -1.54
C THR A 105 15.75 6.07 -2.06
N PRO A 106 14.97 6.92 -1.36
CA PRO A 106 14.25 6.62 -0.14
C PRO A 106 13.10 5.64 -0.39
N LEU A 107 13.01 4.61 0.45
CA LEU A 107 11.93 3.65 0.39
C LEU A 107 10.64 4.30 0.87
N GLN A 108 9.61 4.29 0.04
CA GLN A 108 8.24 4.61 0.47
C GLN A 108 7.60 3.36 1.05
N LEU A 109 6.88 3.51 2.14
CA LEU A 109 6.33 2.37 2.86
C LEU A 109 5.00 2.69 3.57
N VAL A 110 4.32 1.64 3.97
CA VAL A 110 3.16 1.71 4.86
C VAL A 110 3.47 0.87 6.08
N TYR A 111 3.50 1.48 7.25
CA TYR A 111 3.65 0.74 8.50
C TYR A 111 2.48 -0.21 8.72
N THR A 112 2.77 -1.39 9.21
CA THR A 112 1.77 -2.41 9.54
C THR A 112 1.63 -2.61 11.05
N THR A 113 2.53 -2.02 11.83
CA THR A 113 2.49 -1.98 13.29
C THR A 113 2.26 -0.54 13.76
N GLY A 114 1.13 -0.29 14.35
CA GLY A 114 0.86 0.83 15.23
C GLY A 114 0.75 2.24 14.65
N GLN A 115 1.13 2.51 13.41
CA GLN A 115 0.98 3.86 12.85
C GLN A 115 -0.40 4.11 12.24
N GLY A 116 -1.03 5.21 12.64
CA GLY A 116 -2.35 5.62 12.14
C GLY A 116 -3.52 4.81 12.69
N ARG A 117 -3.26 3.89 13.59
CA ARG A 117 -4.28 3.23 14.40
C ARG A 117 -4.14 3.75 15.82
N THR A 118 -5.21 4.27 16.36
CA THR A 118 -5.39 4.46 17.80
C THR A 118 -5.42 3.06 18.43
N GLU A 119 -4.26 2.47 18.60
CA GLU A 119 -4.15 1.31 19.48
C GLU A 119 -4.35 1.80 20.90
N ALA A 120 -5.21 1.13 21.65
CA ALA A 120 -5.53 1.45 23.03
C ALA A 120 -4.31 1.48 23.98
N SER A 121 -3.14 1.11 23.52
CA SER A 121 -1.85 1.09 24.22
C SER A 121 -0.85 2.16 23.80
N GLY A 122 -1.16 3.04 22.86
CA GLY A 122 -0.33 4.23 22.55
C GLY A 122 1.04 3.98 21.92
N ASN A 123 1.39 2.75 21.56
CA ASN A 123 2.69 2.39 21.04
C ASN A 123 2.67 2.24 19.50
N SER A 124 2.79 3.37 18.79
CA SER A 124 3.14 3.30 17.36
C SER A 124 4.62 2.96 17.24
N LYS A 125 4.93 1.83 16.64
CA LYS A 125 6.30 1.45 16.34
C LYS A 125 6.67 1.95 14.95
N THR A 126 7.75 2.71 14.89
CA THR A 126 8.33 3.22 13.65
C THR A 126 9.81 2.87 13.60
N PHE A 127 10.39 2.87 12.42
CA PHE A 127 11.81 2.64 12.29
C PHE A 127 12.61 3.76 12.95
N VAL A 128 13.74 3.39 13.56
CA VAL A 128 14.66 4.32 14.21
C VAL A 128 15.97 4.43 13.41
N THR A 129 16.59 5.58 13.49
CA THR A 129 17.88 5.81 12.84
C THR A 129 18.95 4.84 13.39
N ASN A 130 19.83 4.40 12.52
CA ASN A 130 20.90 3.42 12.78
C ASN A 130 20.44 1.99 13.06
N GLU A 131 19.14 1.66 12.90
CA GLU A 131 18.74 0.25 12.93
C GLU A 131 18.87 -0.40 11.56
N THR A 132 19.04 -1.70 11.55
CA THR A 132 18.98 -2.50 10.32
C THR A 132 17.54 -2.94 10.09
N ILE A 133 17.04 -2.69 8.89
CA ILE A 133 15.78 -3.29 8.43
C ILE A 133 16.09 -4.54 7.60
N VAL A 134 15.25 -5.54 7.77
CA VAL A 134 15.38 -6.84 7.07
C VAL A 134 14.10 -7.13 6.31
N ALA A 135 14.25 -7.44 5.03
CA ALA A 135 13.15 -7.84 4.16
C ALA A 135 12.84 -9.32 4.30
N GLU A 136 11.55 -9.65 4.49
CA GLU A 136 11.11 -11.02 4.80
C GLU A 136 11.25 -11.99 3.63
N SER A 137 11.03 -11.53 2.40
CA SER A 137 11.01 -12.40 1.21
C SER A 137 12.31 -12.39 0.45
N SER A 138 12.92 -11.24 0.25
CA SER A 138 14.18 -11.11 -0.51
C SER A 138 15.43 -11.34 0.33
N GLY A 139 15.31 -11.21 1.66
CA GLY A 139 16.46 -11.20 2.56
C GLY A 139 17.31 -9.93 2.44
N ALA A 140 16.87 -8.94 1.68
CA ALA A 140 17.57 -7.67 1.56
C ALA A 140 17.63 -6.95 2.91
N THR A 141 18.74 -6.26 3.16
CA THR A 141 18.94 -5.49 4.38
C THR A 141 19.42 -4.08 4.07
N GLY A 142 19.23 -3.18 5.02
CA GLY A 142 19.78 -1.83 4.93
C GLY A 142 19.73 -1.13 6.28
N VAL A 143 20.67 -0.25 6.52
CA VAL A 143 20.72 0.54 7.75
C VAL A 143 19.93 1.84 7.54
N VAL A 144 19.04 2.14 8.45
CA VAL A 144 18.21 3.35 8.41
C VAL A 144 19.10 4.57 8.67
N SER A 145 19.29 5.41 7.67
CA SER A 145 20.00 6.67 7.81
C SER A 145 19.07 7.82 8.19
N VAL A 146 17.90 7.88 7.56
CA VAL A 146 16.84 8.86 7.86
C VAL A 146 15.48 8.16 7.78
N ALA A 147 14.68 8.33 8.81
CA ALA A 147 13.27 7.91 8.81
C ALA A 147 12.39 9.15 8.91
N ILE A 148 11.63 9.43 7.85
CA ILE A 148 10.63 10.49 7.82
C ILE A 148 9.28 9.83 8.05
N GLN A 149 8.64 10.23 9.12
CA GLN A 149 7.33 9.78 9.55
C GLN A 149 6.36 10.95 9.40
N LEU A 150 5.14 10.65 9.06
CA LEU A 150 4.05 11.64 8.96
C LEU A 150 3.32 11.76 10.28
#